data_15420494bed06aa1fdc9e273708eae69
#
_entry.id   15420494bed06aa1fdc9e273708eae69
#
_cell.length_a   1.000
_cell.length_b   1.000
_cell.length_c   1.000
_cell.angle_alpha   90.00
_cell.angle_beta   90.00
_cell.angle_gamma   90.00
#
_symmetry.space_group_name_H-M   'P 1'
#
loop_
_entity.id
_entity.type
_entity.pdbx_description
1 polymer ?
#
loop_
_entity_poly.entity_id
_entity_poly.type
_entity_poly.pdbx_seq_one_letter_code
_entity_poly.pdbx_strand_id
1 'polypeptide(L)'
;MKLTLLGHDDRYAVEQLQMALFPEGTEGEAVSTLHRGSTWLTASTKITKDGKTVTASRRIKAADETVRLRRQALQQSYYLAARQLLPVLPPWGALAGVRPTKITSRHLLEGGTRKSADKLMKEVYYVTEDRRSLALDCSASTVNAAGLLQPGDLSLYVGIPFCPTRCTYCSFVSRTIGKKTELLNPYLNALLKELEITGRLLADSGKRVRTIYIGGGTPTTLSTPRCPIFWMPSGIPLTCPAALNSP
;
A
#
# COMPACT_ATOMS: atom_id res chain seq x y z
N MET A 1 17.76 -0.29 16.89
CA MET A 1 17.81 -1.70 17.37
C MET A 1 18.59 -2.54 16.37
N LYS A 2 19.56 -3.34 16.80
CA LYS A 2 20.38 -4.24 15.95
C LYS A 2 19.55 -5.47 15.58
N LEU A 3 19.48 -5.84 14.28
CA LEU A 3 18.81 -7.06 13.81
C LEU A 3 19.82 -8.09 13.31
N THR A 4 19.75 -9.29 13.86
CA THR A 4 20.52 -10.47 13.44
C THR A 4 19.58 -11.52 12.87
N LEU A 5 19.95 -12.12 11.73
CA LEU A 5 19.17 -13.17 11.06
C LEU A 5 19.94 -14.49 11.13
N LEU A 6 19.26 -15.58 11.49
CA LEU A 6 19.82 -16.92 11.58
C LEU A 6 18.94 -17.90 10.79
N GLY A 7 19.54 -18.61 9.83
CA GLY A 7 18.86 -19.64 9.02
C GLY A 7 17.91 -19.11 7.96
N HIS A 8 17.92 -17.80 7.68
CA HIS A 8 17.18 -17.16 6.58
C HIS A 8 17.79 -15.81 6.17
N ASP A 9 17.41 -15.33 5.01
CA ASP A 9 17.84 -14.07 4.40
C ASP A 9 16.70 -13.05 4.18
N ASP A 10 15.52 -13.33 4.69
CA ASP A 10 14.31 -12.48 4.54
C ASP A 10 14.38 -11.18 5.37
N ARG A 11 15.54 -10.47 5.32
CA ARG A 11 15.81 -9.23 6.08
C ARG A 11 14.71 -8.20 5.91
N TYR A 12 14.35 -7.88 4.67
CA TYR A 12 13.36 -6.85 4.37
C TYR A 12 12.03 -7.07 5.10
N ALA A 13 11.54 -8.31 5.14
CA ALA A 13 10.25 -8.63 5.77
C ALA A 13 10.25 -8.35 7.29
N VAL A 14 11.36 -8.64 7.97
CA VAL A 14 11.50 -8.46 9.43
C VAL A 14 11.85 -7.01 9.77
N GLU A 15 12.77 -6.42 9.03
CA GLU A 15 13.28 -5.06 9.25
C GLU A 15 12.19 -4.00 9.06
N GLN A 16 11.32 -4.13 8.04
CA GLN A 16 10.17 -3.25 7.86
C GLN A 16 9.22 -3.27 9.06
N LEU A 17 8.99 -4.43 9.63
CA LEU A 17 8.18 -4.56 10.83
C LEU A 17 8.91 -3.98 12.06
N GLN A 18 10.21 -4.23 12.19
CA GLN A 18 11.03 -3.63 13.25
C GLN A 18 10.95 -2.10 13.22
N MET A 19 11.15 -1.48 12.05
CA MET A 19 11.09 -0.03 11.88
C MET A 19 9.69 0.54 12.23
N ALA A 20 8.63 -0.22 11.93
CA ALA A 20 7.27 0.19 12.26
C ALA A 20 6.95 0.09 13.76
N LEU A 21 7.58 -0.85 14.49
CA LEU A 21 7.30 -1.10 15.90
C LEU A 21 8.24 -0.37 16.86
N PHE A 22 9.46 -0.11 16.43
CA PHE A 22 10.50 0.53 17.23
C PHE A 22 11.08 1.71 16.46
N PRO A 23 10.91 2.95 16.96
CA PRO A 23 11.46 4.16 16.33
C PRO A 23 12.96 4.07 16.12
N GLU A 24 13.45 4.84 15.16
CA GLU A 24 14.90 5.00 14.94
C GLU A 24 15.58 5.48 16.23
N GLY A 25 16.78 4.96 16.50
CA GLY A 25 17.50 5.23 17.75
C GLY A 25 17.10 4.34 18.93
N THR A 26 16.08 3.47 18.81
CA THR A 26 15.76 2.51 19.87
C THR A 26 16.95 1.58 20.10
N GLU A 27 17.47 1.55 21.34
CA GLU A 27 18.52 0.62 21.76
C GLU A 27 17.97 -0.79 21.98
N GLY A 28 18.83 -1.81 21.78
CA GLY A 28 18.49 -3.20 21.96
C GLY A 28 18.87 -4.07 20.77
N GLU A 29 18.60 -5.36 20.92
CA GLU A 29 18.93 -6.39 19.93
C GLU A 29 17.72 -7.28 19.63
N ALA A 30 17.58 -7.63 18.35
CA ALA A 30 16.60 -8.62 17.90
C ALA A 30 17.31 -9.72 17.08
N VAL A 31 16.99 -10.96 17.39
CA VAL A 31 17.47 -12.14 16.66
C VAL A 31 16.26 -12.84 16.06
N SER A 32 16.18 -12.87 14.74
CA SER A 32 15.17 -13.62 14.00
C SER A 32 15.78 -14.91 13.46
N THR A 33 15.19 -16.03 13.80
CA THR A 33 15.72 -17.36 13.47
C THR A 33 14.69 -18.17 12.70
N LEU A 34 15.13 -18.89 11.67
CA LEU A 34 14.33 -19.87 10.97
C LEU A 34 15.00 -21.25 11.06
N HIS A 35 14.35 -22.17 11.76
CA HIS A 35 14.78 -23.56 11.86
C HIS A 35 13.95 -24.45 10.94
N ARG A 36 14.62 -25.23 10.10
CA ARG A 36 14.00 -26.20 9.19
C ARG A 36 14.12 -27.59 9.77
N GLY A 37 13.00 -28.14 10.26
CA GLY A 37 12.87 -29.54 10.62
C GLY A 37 12.22 -30.35 9.51
N SER A 38 12.14 -31.65 9.67
CA SER A 38 11.51 -32.55 8.71
C SER A 38 10.01 -32.30 8.52
N THR A 39 9.30 -31.97 9.60
CA THR A 39 7.83 -31.78 9.58
C THR A 39 7.45 -30.30 9.69
N TRP A 40 8.22 -29.50 10.40
CA TRP A 40 7.89 -28.12 10.73
C TRP A 40 9.01 -27.16 10.38
N LEU A 41 8.62 -26.05 9.82
CA LEU A 41 9.41 -24.83 9.71
C LEU A 41 9.06 -23.96 10.91
N THR A 42 10.04 -23.63 11.75
CA THR A 42 9.83 -22.83 12.96
C THR A 42 10.52 -21.49 12.81
N ALA A 43 9.75 -20.43 12.75
CA ALA A 43 10.23 -19.06 12.87
C ALA A 43 10.20 -18.65 14.33
N SER A 44 11.30 -18.15 14.86
CA SER A 44 11.38 -17.64 16.24
C SER A 44 12.09 -16.30 16.28
N THR A 45 11.68 -15.45 17.21
CA THR A 45 12.28 -14.13 17.42
C THR A 45 12.57 -13.94 18.90
N LYS A 46 13.79 -13.51 19.21
CA LYS A 46 14.23 -13.09 20.54
C LYS A 46 14.54 -11.60 20.47
N ILE A 47 13.95 -10.81 21.37
CA ILE A 47 14.22 -9.37 21.48
C ILE A 47 14.69 -9.06 22.90
N THR A 48 15.80 -8.34 22.99
CA THR A 48 16.33 -7.82 24.26
C THR A 48 16.33 -6.30 24.20
N LYS A 49 15.59 -5.67 25.12
CA LYS A 49 15.45 -4.22 25.22
C LYS A 49 15.31 -3.82 26.68
N ASP A 50 16.02 -2.77 27.11
CA ASP A 50 15.98 -2.24 28.48
C ASP A 50 16.17 -3.34 29.56
N GLY A 51 17.13 -4.25 29.35
CA GLY A 51 17.41 -5.39 30.25
C GLY A 51 16.37 -6.52 30.20
N LYS A 52 15.25 -6.36 29.50
CA LYS A 52 14.20 -7.37 29.35
C LYS A 52 14.38 -8.16 28.06
N THR A 53 14.33 -9.50 28.18
CA THR A 53 14.37 -10.41 27.04
C THR A 53 13.02 -11.11 26.87
N VAL A 54 12.50 -11.08 25.65
CA VAL A 54 11.25 -11.75 25.27
C VAL A 54 11.46 -12.64 24.05
N THR A 55 10.66 -13.68 23.93
CA THR A 55 10.75 -14.63 22.82
C THR A 55 9.35 -15.03 22.35
N ALA A 56 9.21 -15.22 21.04
CA ALA A 56 8.00 -15.81 20.46
C ALA A 56 8.34 -16.65 19.23
N SER A 57 7.48 -17.59 18.91
CA SER A 57 7.66 -18.47 17.74
C SER A 57 6.36 -18.69 16.98
N ARG A 58 6.50 -19.06 15.70
CA ARG A 58 5.44 -19.54 14.82
C ARG A 58 5.93 -20.73 14.01
N ARG A 59 5.02 -21.66 13.74
CA ARG A 59 5.30 -22.87 12.96
C ARG A 59 4.38 -22.92 11.75
N ILE A 60 4.92 -23.38 10.64
CA ILE A 60 4.17 -23.82 9.47
C ILE A 60 4.64 -25.22 9.11
N LYS A 61 3.78 -26.02 8.47
CA LYS A 61 4.21 -27.34 7.99
C LYS A 61 5.28 -27.16 6.91
N ALA A 62 6.34 -27.95 6.95
CA ALA A 62 7.42 -27.84 5.98
C ALA A 62 6.91 -28.12 4.56
N ALA A 63 5.92 -29.01 4.40
CA ALA A 63 5.29 -29.31 3.11
C ALA A 63 4.51 -28.11 2.51
N ASP A 64 4.05 -27.18 3.33
CA ASP A 64 3.28 -26.01 2.91
C ASP A 64 4.19 -24.78 2.70
N GLU A 65 5.54 -24.94 2.77
CA GLU A 65 6.46 -23.79 2.66
C GLU A 65 6.31 -23.09 1.31
N THR A 66 5.95 -21.82 1.40
CA THR A 66 6.06 -20.84 0.32
C THR A 66 6.81 -19.63 0.83
N VAL A 67 7.39 -18.83 -0.06
CA VAL A 67 8.04 -17.56 0.33
C VAL A 67 7.08 -16.69 1.14
N ARG A 68 5.80 -16.66 0.78
CA ARG A 68 4.76 -15.90 1.47
C ARG A 68 4.55 -16.40 2.90
N LEU A 69 4.31 -17.70 3.08
CA LEU A 69 4.04 -18.29 4.40
C LEU A 69 5.27 -18.22 5.32
N ARG A 70 6.46 -18.40 4.77
CA ARG A 70 7.71 -18.23 5.51
C ARG A 70 7.86 -16.82 6.04
N ARG A 71 7.72 -15.80 5.17
CA ARG A 71 7.78 -14.38 5.57
C ARG A 71 6.70 -14.03 6.58
N GLN A 72 5.50 -14.53 6.40
CA GLN A 72 4.42 -14.35 7.35
C GLN A 72 4.75 -14.94 8.72
N ALA A 73 5.30 -16.13 8.79
CA ALA A 73 5.69 -16.75 10.07
C ALA A 73 6.82 -15.96 10.77
N LEU A 74 7.80 -15.46 10.01
CA LEU A 74 8.86 -14.58 10.53
C LEU A 74 8.28 -13.27 11.08
N GLN A 75 7.41 -12.61 10.35
CA GLN A 75 6.74 -11.38 10.80
C GLN A 75 5.87 -11.62 12.04
N GLN A 76 5.11 -12.72 12.07
CA GLN A 76 4.30 -13.08 13.23
C GLN A 76 5.14 -13.35 14.46
N SER A 77 6.24 -14.11 14.34
CA SER A 77 7.14 -14.37 15.47
C SER A 77 7.74 -13.08 16.02
N TYR A 78 8.14 -12.18 15.11
CA TYR A 78 8.68 -10.87 15.48
C TYR A 78 7.63 -10.00 16.20
N TYR A 79 6.44 -9.87 15.64
CA TYR A 79 5.35 -9.10 16.25
C TYR A 79 4.97 -9.63 17.64
N LEU A 80 4.84 -10.95 17.77
CA LEU A 80 4.47 -11.58 19.04
C LEU A 80 5.54 -11.44 20.14
N ALA A 81 6.81 -11.35 19.76
CA ALA A 81 7.87 -10.99 20.69
C ALA A 81 7.80 -9.49 21.02
N ALA A 82 7.76 -8.64 20.00
CA ALA A 82 7.76 -7.18 20.15
C ALA A 82 6.60 -6.66 21.01
N ARG A 83 5.38 -7.18 20.81
CA ARG A 83 4.19 -6.74 21.54
C ARG A 83 4.29 -6.87 23.06
N GLN A 84 5.20 -7.72 23.57
CA GLN A 84 5.44 -7.88 25.01
C GLN A 84 6.27 -6.74 25.60
N LEU A 85 6.87 -5.90 24.74
CA LEU A 85 7.71 -4.76 25.10
C LEU A 85 7.06 -3.41 24.76
N LEU A 86 5.99 -3.44 23.95
CA LEU A 86 5.34 -2.21 23.50
C LEU A 86 4.30 -1.75 24.53
N PRO A 87 4.30 -0.45 24.92
CA PRO A 87 3.30 0.11 25.82
C PRO A 87 1.91 0.21 25.15
N VAL A 88 1.87 0.39 23.82
CA VAL A 88 0.65 0.47 23.03
C VAL A 88 0.83 -0.40 21.78
N LEU A 89 -0.17 -1.22 21.51
CA LEU A 89 -0.13 -2.08 20.32
C LEU A 89 -0.49 -1.30 19.05
N PRO A 90 0.25 -1.50 17.95
CA PRO A 90 -0.04 -0.81 16.70
C PRO A 90 -1.39 -1.28 16.13
N PRO A 91 -2.22 -0.35 15.62
CA PRO A 91 -3.57 -0.68 15.12
C PRO A 91 -3.57 -1.69 13.97
N TRP A 92 -2.53 -1.70 13.16
CA TRP A 92 -2.36 -2.64 12.04
C TRP A 92 -1.64 -3.95 12.41
N GLY A 93 -1.31 -4.14 13.70
CA GLY A 93 -0.70 -5.37 14.19
C GLY A 93 0.62 -5.72 13.52
N ALA A 94 0.71 -6.93 12.98
CA ALA A 94 1.89 -7.45 12.29
C ALA A 94 1.97 -7.04 10.80
N LEU A 95 1.04 -6.22 10.31
CA LEU A 95 1.10 -5.75 8.93
C LEU A 95 2.20 -4.71 8.76
N ALA A 96 3.24 -5.08 8.06
CA ALA A 96 4.25 -4.17 7.55
C ALA A 96 4.02 -3.96 6.05
N GLY A 97 3.95 -2.70 5.63
CA GLY A 97 3.75 -2.34 4.24
C GLY A 97 2.50 -1.53 3.97
N VAL A 98 2.24 -1.29 2.69
CA VAL A 98 1.16 -0.42 2.20
C VAL A 98 -0.03 -1.22 1.68
N ARG A 99 -1.21 -0.61 1.72
CA ARG A 99 -2.44 -1.15 1.16
C ARG A 99 -2.93 -2.43 1.85
N PRO A 100 -3.27 -2.39 3.15
CA PRO A 100 -3.80 -3.54 3.89
C PRO A 100 -5.09 -4.12 3.26
N THR A 101 -5.90 -3.27 2.61
CA THR A 101 -7.11 -3.68 1.88
C THR A 101 -6.84 -4.66 0.73
N LYS A 102 -5.63 -4.74 0.19
CA LYS A 102 -5.30 -5.77 -0.81
C LYS A 102 -5.45 -7.20 -0.29
N ILE A 103 -5.23 -7.41 1.00
CA ILE A 103 -5.36 -8.73 1.63
C ILE A 103 -6.83 -9.13 1.68
N THR A 104 -7.66 -8.23 2.19
CA THR A 104 -9.10 -8.45 2.33
C THR A 104 -9.83 -8.48 0.99
N SER A 105 -9.49 -7.58 0.04
CA SER A 105 -10.05 -7.59 -1.32
C SER A 105 -9.72 -8.88 -2.06
N ARG A 106 -8.47 -9.35 -2.00
CA ARG A 106 -8.08 -10.63 -2.60
C ARG A 106 -8.86 -11.78 -2.01
N HIS A 107 -8.96 -11.84 -0.68
CA HIS A 107 -9.69 -12.90 0.01
C HIS A 107 -11.17 -12.95 -0.42
N LEU A 108 -11.81 -11.79 -0.58
CA LEU A 108 -13.20 -11.70 -1.05
C LEU A 108 -13.33 -12.11 -2.52
N LEU A 109 -12.41 -11.70 -3.40
CA LEU A 109 -12.40 -12.06 -4.82
C LEU A 109 -12.12 -13.56 -5.04
N GLU A 110 -11.40 -14.21 -4.15
CA GLU A 110 -11.16 -15.66 -4.14
C GLU A 110 -12.33 -16.46 -3.52
N GLY A 111 -13.48 -15.84 -3.31
CA GLY A 111 -14.70 -16.49 -2.79
C GLY A 111 -14.81 -16.53 -1.27
N GLY A 112 -13.91 -15.85 -0.56
CA GLY A 112 -14.00 -15.71 0.90
C GLY A 112 -15.17 -14.80 1.32
N THR A 113 -15.61 -14.94 2.56
CA THR A 113 -16.65 -14.10 3.15
C THR A 113 -16.07 -12.95 3.95
N ARG A 114 -16.86 -11.90 4.21
CA ARG A 114 -16.48 -10.81 5.13
C ARG A 114 -16.03 -11.36 6.49
N LYS A 115 -16.75 -12.36 7.03
CA LYS A 115 -16.42 -12.99 8.33
C LYS A 115 -15.06 -13.72 8.29
N SER A 116 -14.79 -14.45 7.22
CA SER A 116 -13.48 -15.13 7.09
C SER A 116 -12.34 -14.17 6.84
N ALA A 117 -12.58 -13.05 6.13
CA ALA A 117 -11.61 -11.98 5.96
C ALA A 117 -11.31 -11.24 7.27
N ASP A 118 -12.34 -10.98 8.10
CA ASP A 118 -12.16 -10.41 9.46
C ASP A 118 -11.30 -11.34 10.33
N LYS A 119 -11.64 -12.63 10.33
CA LYS A 119 -10.86 -13.64 11.06
C LYS A 119 -9.40 -13.69 10.61
N LEU A 120 -9.15 -13.64 9.31
CA LEU A 120 -7.79 -13.59 8.74
C LEU A 120 -7.01 -12.37 9.28
N MET A 121 -7.61 -11.19 9.25
CA MET A 121 -6.97 -9.96 9.73
C MET A 121 -6.73 -9.99 11.24
N LYS A 122 -7.66 -10.56 12.00
CA LYS A 122 -7.56 -10.70 13.47
C LYS A 122 -6.49 -11.71 13.89
N GLU A 123 -6.55 -12.94 13.37
CA GLU A 123 -5.77 -14.06 13.88
C GLU A 123 -4.38 -14.17 13.25
N VAL A 124 -4.25 -13.73 12.00
CA VAL A 124 -2.98 -13.83 11.27
C VAL A 124 -2.18 -12.54 11.36
N TYR A 125 -2.86 -11.40 11.29
CA TYR A 125 -2.19 -10.09 11.24
C TYR A 125 -2.35 -9.27 12.54
N TYR A 126 -3.19 -9.72 13.48
CA TYR A 126 -3.39 -9.06 14.78
C TYR A 126 -3.89 -7.61 14.68
N VAL A 127 -4.66 -7.31 13.64
CA VAL A 127 -5.22 -5.98 13.38
C VAL A 127 -6.34 -5.68 14.36
N THR A 128 -6.45 -4.45 14.85
CA THR A 128 -7.53 -4.01 15.75
C THR A 128 -8.90 -4.01 15.06
N GLU A 129 -9.96 -4.03 15.82
CA GLU A 129 -11.34 -4.15 15.30
C GLU A 129 -11.73 -2.98 14.39
N ASP A 130 -11.44 -1.75 14.81
CA ASP A 130 -11.69 -0.54 14.04
C ASP A 130 -10.99 -0.56 12.67
N ARG A 131 -9.73 -1.01 12.63
CA ARG A 131 -8.96 -1.11 11.38
C ARG A 131 -9.39 -2.28 10.52
N ARG A 132 -9.85 -3.38 11.12
CA ARG A 132 -10.45 -4.50 10.37
C ARG A 132 -11.75 -4.07 9.70
N SER A 133 -12.65 -3.41 10.44
CA SER A 133 -13.89 -2.89 9.89
C SER A 133 -13.62 -1.95 8.71
N LEU A 134 -12.75 -0.97 8.89
CA LEU A 134 -12.36 -0.03 7.84
C LEU A 134 -11.81 -0.75 6.60
N ALA A 135 -10.88 -1.71 6.79
CA ALA A 135 -10.30 -2.46 5.69
C ALA A 135 -11.34 -3.27 4.92
N LEU A 136 -12.31 -3.86 5.63
CA LEU A 136 -13.39 -4.65 5.02
C LEU A 136 -14.39 -3.77 4.26
N ASP A 137 -14.72 -2.59 4.77
CA ASP A 137 -15.62 -1.65 4.09
C ASP A 137 -14.97 -1.11 2.79
N CYS A 138 -13.71 -0.73 2.86
CA CYS A 138 -12.94 -0.34 1.67
C CYS A 138 -12.83 -1.49 0.65
N SER A 139 -12.67 -2.72 1.13
CA SER A 139 -12.58 -3.90 0.25
C SER A 139 -13.91 -4.22 -0.40
N ALA A 140 -15.01 -4.14 0.33
CA ALA A 140 -16.35 -4.33 -0.23
C ALA A 140 -16.61 -3.32 -1.36
N SER A 141 -16.30 -2.04 -1.14
CA SER A 141 -16.42 -1.00 -2.16
C SER A 141 -15.56 -1.30 -3.39
N THR A 142 -14.30 -1.76 -3.18
CA THR A 142 -13.40 -2.13 -4.26
C THR A 142 -13.92 -3.32 -5.08
N VAL A 143 -14.41 -4.36 -4.41
CA VAL A 143 -14.96 -5.57 -5.07
C VAL A 143 -16.23 -5.22 -5.84
N ASN A 144 -17.12 -4.41 -5.25
CA ASN A 144 -18.34 -3.95 -5.91
C ASN A 144 -18.01 -3.11 -7.16
N ALA A 145 -17.06 -2.17 -7.06
CA ALA A 145 -16.63 -1.37 -8.20
C ALA A 145 -16.02 -2.23 -9.32
N ALA A 146 -15.20 -3.24 -8.95
CA ALA A 146 -14.65 -4.19 -9.92
C ALA A 146 -15.73 -5.01 -10.62
N GLY A 147 -16.79 -5.40 -9.92
CA GLY A 147 -17.94 -6.12 -10.48
C GLY A 147 -18.78 -5.31 -11.47
N LEU A 148 -18.66 -3.99 -11.48
CA LEU A 148 -19.34 -3.10 -12.43
C LEU A 148 -18.59 -2.92 -13.75
N LEU A 149 -17.33 -3.39 -13.83
CA LEU A 149 -16.52 -3.28 -15.04
C LEU A 149 -17.04 -4.23 -16.12
N GLN A 150 -17.08 -3.74 -17.35
CA GLN A 150 -17.47 -4.50 -18.52
C GLN A 150 -16.28 -4.75 -19.44
N PRO A 151 -16.31 -5.79 -20.27
CA PRO A 151 -15.30 -5.96 -21.32
C PRO A 151 -15.22 -4.69 -22.17
N GLY A 152 -14.00 -4.18 -22.35
CA GLY A 152 -13.77 -2.93 -23.08
C GLY A 152 -13.72 -1.67 -22.21
N ASP A 153 -14.06 -1.77 -20.91
CA ASP A 153 -13.84 -0.65 -19.99
C ASP A 153 -12.33 -0.45 -19.71
N LEU A 154 -11.90 0.80 -19.71
CA LEU A 154 -10.54 1.23 -19.44
C LEU A 154 -10.50 2.26 -18.33
N SER A 155 -9.38 2.29 -17.62
CA SER A 155 -9.04 3.36 -16.68
C SER A 155 -7.98 4.26 -17.29
N LEU A 156 -8.21 5.56 -17.29
CA LEU A 156 -7.24 6.56 -17.74
C LEU A 156 -6.50 7.13 -16.53
N TYR A 157 -5.17 7.09 -16.58
CA TYR A 157 -4.32 7.77 -15.60
C TYR A 157 -3.67 8.98 -16.25
N VAL A 158 -3.88 10.17 -15.65
CA VAL A 158 -3.25 11.42 -16.08
C VAL A 158 -2.22 11.82 -15.02
N GLY A 159 -0.94 11.78 -15.38
CA GLY A 159 0.17 12.09 -14.47
C GLY A 159 0.53 13.56 -14.50
N ILE A 160 0.54 14.26 -13.35
CA ILE A 160 0.98 15.65 -13.23
C ILE A 160 2.27 15.66 -12.36
N PRO A 161 3.47 15.71 -12.95
CA PRO A 161 4.73 15.54 -12.22
C PRO A 161 5.21 16.83 -11.53
N PHE A 162 4.32 17.72 -11.16
CA PHE A 162 4.66 19.00 -10.52
C PHE A 162 4.10 19.09 -9.11
N CYS A 163 4.89 19.70 -8.21
CA CYS A 163 4.51 19.95 -6.82
C CYS A 163 4.86 21.38 -6.43
N PRO A 164 4.13 22.04 -5.52
CA PRO A 164 4.53 23.32 -4.95
C PRO A 164 5.83 23.21 -4.16
N THR A 165 5.94 22.13 -3.37
CA THR A 165 7.08 21.79 -2.53
C THR A 165 7.35 20.29 -2.64
N ARG A 166 8.55 19.85 -2.22
CA ARG A 166 8.86 18.42 -2.15
C ARG A 166 8.71 17.92 -0.72
N CYS A 167 7.82 16.95 -0.52
CA CYS A 167 7.69 16.27 0.77
C CYS A 167 8.94 15.44 1.08
N THR A 168 9.38 15.43 2.34
CA THR A 168 10.60 14.73 2.78
C THR A 168 10.57 13.22 2.54
N TYR A 169 9.37 12.62 2.55
CA TYR A 169 9.13 11.19 2.33
C TYR A 169 8.78 10.82 0.89
N CYS A 170 8.73 11.79 -0.04
CA CYS A 170 8.22 11.54 -1.39
C CYS A 170 9.25 10.82 -2.26
N SER A 171 8.86 9.65 -2.77
CA SER A 171 9.62 8.85 -3.73
C SER A 171 9.19 9.03 -5.19
N PHE A 172 8.13 9.81 -5.44
CA PHE A 172 7.64 10.03 -6.79
C PHE A 172 8.60 10.89 -7.61
N VAL A 173 8.65 10.59 -8.91
CA VAL A 173 9.32 11.46 -9.88
C VAL A 173 8.49 12.72 -10.04
N SER A 174 8.89 13.79 -9.35
CA SER A 174 8.20 15.07 -9.39
C SER A 174 9.19 16.22 -9.38
N ARG A 175 8.80 17.35 -9.97
CA ARG A 175 9.55 18.61 -9.95
C ARG A 175 8.81 19.65 -9.11
N THR A 176 9.57 20.34 -8.28
CA THR A 176 9.05 21.50 -7.57
C THR A 176 8.89 22.67 -8.53
N ILE A 177 7.69 23.26 -8.56
CA ILE A 177 7.40 24.48 -9.33
C ILE A 177 8.02 25.68 -8.65
N GLY A 178 9.19 25.84 -8.36
CA GLY A 178 9.78 27.04 -7.79
C GLY A 178 9.57 28.28 -8.69
N LYS A 179 10.50 29.21 -8.70
CA LYS A 179 10.50 30.36 -9.60
C LYS A 179 10.57 30.00 -11.10
N LYS A 180 10.74 28.72 -11.46
CA LYS A 180 10.88 28.23 -12.84
C LYS A 180 9.61 27.50 -13.31
N THR A 181 8.61 28.26 -13.67
CA THR A 181 7.38 27.78 -14.36
C THR A 181 7.59 27.46 -15.85
N GLU A 182 8.81 27.62 -16.36
CA GLU A 182 9.13 27.47 -17.78
C GLU A 182 8.77 26.11 -18.38
N LEU A 183 8.89 25.04 -17.59
CA LEU A 183 8.57 23.68 -18.04
C LEU A 183 7.05 23.35 -17.99
N LEU A 184 6.25 24.14 -17.28
CA LEU A 184 4.85 23.79 -17.05
C LEU A 184 4.03 23.92 -18.34
N ASN A 185 4.17 25.02 -19.06
CA ASN A 185 3.42 25.26 -20.31
C ASN A 185 3.79 24.25 -21.43
N PRO A 186 5.09 23.99 -21.72
CA PRO A 186 5.46 22.93 -22.66
C PRO A 186 4.93 21.55 -22.27
N TYR A 187 4.96 21.22 -20.98
CA TYR A 187 4.39 19.98 -20.49
C TYR A 187 2.88 19.89 -20.71
N LEU A 188 2.12 20.95 -20.36
CA LEU A 188 0.68 20.99 -20.56
C LEU A 188 0.31 20.85 -22.02
N ASN A 189 1.01 21.54 -22.92
CA ASN A 189 0.79 21.43 -24.36
C ASN A 189 1.03 19.98 -24.85
N ALA A 190 2.09 19.34 -24.39
CA ALA A 190 2.37 17.95 -24.73
C ALA A 190 1.28 17.01 -24.18
N LEU A 191 0.88 17.20 -22.91
CA LEU A 191 -0.17 16.41 -22.28
C LEU A 191 -1.52 16.53 -23.00
N LEU A 192 -1.90 17.74 -23.40
CA LEU A 192 -3.14 17.97 -24.14
C LEU A 192 -3.13 17.26 -25.50
N LYS A 193 -2.00 17.33 -26.22
CA LYS A 193 -1.82 16.61 -27.49
C LYS A 193 -1.89 15.08 -27.27
N GLU A 194 -1.27 14.58 -26.21
CA GLU A 194 -1.33 13.16 -25.86
C GLU A 194 -2.76 12.71 -25.53
N LEU A 195 -3.51 13.52 -24.77
CA LEU A 195 -4.91 13.24 -24.45
C LEU A 195 -5.80 13.25 -25.70
N GLU A 196 -5.58 14.18 -26.64
CA GLU A 196 -6.31 14.23 -27.91
C GLU A 196 -6.05 12.96 -28.74
N ILE A 197 -4.78 12.55 -28.88
CA ILE A 197 -4.42 11.33 -29.61
C ILE A 197 -5.02 10.10 -28.92
N THR A 198 -4.92 10.02 -27.60
CA THR A 198 -5.50 8.94 -26.80
C THR A 198 -7.01 8.86 -26.99
N GLY A 199 -7.71 10.01 -27.00
CA GLY A 199 -9.15 10.08 -27.26
C GLY A 199 -9.54 9.51 -28.61
N ARG A 200 -8.79 9.84 -29.68
CA ARG A 200 -9.01 9.28 -31.03
C ARG A 200 -8.79 7.76 -31.04
N LEU A 201 -7.68 7.27 -30.47
CA LEU A 201 -7.39 5.84 -30.42
C LEU A 201 -8.46 5.07 -29.64
N LEU A 202 -8.99 5.65 -28.56
CA LEU A 202 -10.08 5.05 -27.80
C LEU A 202 -11.37 4.96 -28.61
N ALA A 203 -11.72 6.03 -29.34
CA ALA A 203 -12.89 6.05 -30.22
C ALA A 203 -12.77 4.97 -31.31
N ASP A 204 -11.62 4.88 -31.97
CA ASP A 204 -11.37 3.91 -33.04
C ASP A 204 -11.37 2.46 -32.53
N SER A 205 -10.98 2.25 -31.28
CA SER A 205 -10.90 0.90 -30.67
C SER A 205 -12.24 0.41 -30.12
N GLY A 206 -13.29 1.24 -30.06
CA GLY A 206 -14.56 0.92 -29.41
C GLY A 206 -14.45 0.72 -27.89
N LYS A 207 -13.36 1.16 -27.29
CA LYS A 207 -13.14 1.11 -25.84
C LYS A 207 -13.80 2.29 -25.13
N ARG A 208 -14.15 2.08 -23.87
CA ARG A 208 -14.83 3.09 -23.05
C ARG A 208 -14.01 3.43 -21.81
N VAL A 209 -13.75 4.72 -21.60
CA VAL A 209 -13.16 5.18 -20.33
C VAL A 209 -14.20 5.12 -19.23
N ARG A 210 -13.99 4.24 -18.26
CA ARG A 210 -14.87 4.06 -17.11
C ARG A 210 -14.46 4.91 -15.92
N THR A 211 -13.15 5.07 -15.72
CA THR A 211 -12.59 5.86 -14.61
C THR A 211 -11.43 6.69 -15.09
N ILE A 212 -11.26 7.86 -14.47
CA ILE A 212 -10.12 8.74 -14.71
C ILE A 212 -9.48 9.02 -13.36
N TYR A 213 -8.17 8.85 -13.28
CA TYR A 213 -7.37 9.19 -12.11
C TYR A 213 -6.30 10.20 -12.50
N ILE A 214 -6.38 11.38 -11.89
CA ILE A 214 -5.38 12.44 -12.07
C ILE A 214 -4.48 12.45 -10.85
N GLY A 215 -3.19 12.19 -11.04
CA GLY A 215 -2.26 11.98 -9.94
C GLY A 215 -0.82 12.34 -10.29
N GLY A 216 0.13 11.77 -9.58
CA GLY A 216 1.57 11.99 -9.73
C GLY A 216 2.14 12.86 -8.62
N GLY A 217 2.48 14.12 -8.92
CA GLY A 217 2.89 15.13 -7.93
C GLY A 217 1.68 15.70 -7.18
N THR A 218 1.39 16.96 -7.42
CA THR A 218 0.23 17.66 -6.86
C THR A 218 -0.61 18.25 -7.99
N PRO A 219 -1.63 17.53 -8.50
CA PRO A 219 -2.43 17.98 -9.64
C PRO A 219 -3.07 19.36 -9.44
N THR A 220 -3.42 19.71 -8.19
CA THR A 220 -4.01 21.02 -7.84
C THR A 220 -3.04 22.19 -7.95
N THR A 221 -1.77 21.97 -8.27
CA THR A 221 -0.84 23.04 -8.67
C THR A 221 -1.19 23.69 -10.00
N LEU A 222 -2.00 23.02 -10.81
CA LEU A 222 -2.53 23.59 -12.02
C LEU A 222 -3.67 24.54 -11.63
N SER A 223 -3.50 25.85 -11.84
CA SER A 223 -4.58 26.82 -11.63
C SER A 223 -5.74 26.59 -12.60
N THR A 224 -6.96 26.91 -12.17
CA THR A 224 -8.21 26.68 -12.90
C THR A 224 -8.20 27.19 -14.37
N PRO A 225 -7.60 28.35 -14.71
CA PRO A 225 -7.47 28.77 -16.10
C PRO A 225 -6.49 27.95 -16.93
N ARG A 226 -5.60 27.22 -16.29
CA ARG A 226 -4.56 26.40 -16.93
C ARG A 226 -4.88 24.90 -16.91
N CYS A 227 -6.08 24.53 -16.52
CA CYS A 227 -6.51 23.14 -16.50
C CYS A 227 -7.56 22.84 -17.58
N PRO A 228 -7.24 22.99 -18.89
CA PRO A 228 -8.13 22.57 -19.97
C PRO A 228 -8.30 21.04 -20.01
N ILE A 229 -7.62 20.31 -19.16
CA ILE A 229 -7.72 18.84 -18.99
C ILE A 229 -9.15 18.41 -18.65
N PHE A 230 -10.00 19.31 -18.16
CA PHE A 230 -11.38 19.01 -17.80
C PHE A 230 -12.37 19.00 -18.98
N TRP A 231 -11.93 19.37 -20.18
CA TRP A 231 -12.74 19.32 -21.37
C TRP A 231 -12.08 18.44 -22.43
N MET A 232 -12.30 17.15 -22.37
CA MET A 232 -12.00 16.32 -23.53
C MET A 232 -12.99 16.60 -24.64
N PRO A 233 -12.55 16.70 -25.93
CA PRO A 233 -13.42 16.92 -27.09
C PRO A 233 -14.50 15.83 -27.27
N SER A 234 -14.41 14.73 -26.57
CA SER A 234 -15.34 13.57 -26.58
C SER A 234 -16.65 13.79 -25.83
N GLY A 235 -16.94 15.00 -25.35
CA GLY A 235 -18.22 15.30 -24.67
C GLY A 235 -18.38 14.62 -23.30
N ILE A 236 -17.34 14.03 -22.75
CA ILE A 236 -17.37 13.50 -21.37
C ILE A 236 -17.04 14.67 -20.45
N PRO A 237 -18.01 15.23 -19.73
CA PRO A 237 -17.73 16.26 -18.74
C PRO A 237 -16.94 15.64 -17.60
N LEU A 238 -15.65 15.95 -17.49
CA LEU A 238 -14.90 15.69 -16.29
C LEU A 238 -15.35 16.71 -15.24
N THR A 239 -16.42 16.40 -14.53
CA THR A 239 -16.77 17.16 -13.34
C THR A 239 -15.69 16.86 -12.30
N CYS A 240 -14.81 17.83 -12.05
CA CYS A 240 -14.03 17.85 -10.83
C CYS A 240 -15.02 17.79 -9.67
N PRO A 241 -14.92 16.82 -8.74
CA PRO A 241 -15.72 16.91 -7.53
C PRO A 241 -15.32 18.22 -6.83
N ALA A 242 -16.22 19.17 -6.81
CA ALA A 242 -16.06 20.46 -6.13
C ALA A 242 -16.02 20.33 -4.60
N ALA A 243 -15.57 19.20 -4.08
CA ALA A 243 -15.63 18.83 -2.67
C ALA A 243 -14.24 18.69 -2.03
N LEU A 244 -13.32 19.60 -2.32
CA LEU A 244 -12.09 19.74 -1.52
C LEU A 244 -11.79 21.21 -1.20
N ASN A 245 -12.83 22.03 -1.03
CA ASN A 245 -12.74 23.29 -0.32
C ASN A 245 -13.37 23.08 1.05
N SER A 246 -12.59 22.66 2.00
CA SER A 246 -12.84 22.92 3.42
C SER A 246 -11.51 23.19 4.09
N PRO A 247 -11.48 24.22 4.96
CA PRO A 247 -10.29 24.90 5.47
C PRO A 247 -9.38 24.02 6.29
#